data_9fac3afd0a37f5f8417e1396bd6a31c5
#
_entry.id   9fac3afd0a37f5f8417e1396bd6a31c5
#
_cell.length_a   1.000
_cell.length_b   1.000
_cell.length_c   1.000
_cell.angle_alpha   90.00
_cell.angle_beta   90.00
_cell.angle_gamma   90.00
#
_symmetry.space_group_name_H-M   'P 1'
#
loop_
_entity.id
_entity.type
_entity.pdbx_description
1 polymer ?
#
loop_
_entity_poly.entity_id
_entity_poly.type
_entity_poly.pdbx_seq_one_letter_code
_entity_poly.pdbx_strand_id
1 'polypeptide(L)'
;MKIAVIGSGISGLSSAYFLSKKYKVDLYEKEDHFGGHSFTYEIKEDDKIVPVDLGFIVFNEVTYPNLVNFFNELKVPYEKSDMSFSVSIKLSLIHI
;
A
#
# COMPACT_ATOMS: atom_id res chain seq x y z
N MET A 1 11.58 -0.18 -26.74
CA MET A 1 12.09 -1.18 -25.78
C MET A 1 10.92 -1.72 -24.97
N LYS A 2 10.89 -3.01 -24.78
CA LYS A 2 9.87 -3.67 -23.97
C LYS A 2 10.50 -4.13 -22.66
N ILE A 3 9.85 -3.82 -21.54
CA ILE A 3 10.37 -4.10 -20.21
C ILE A 3 9.39 -4.99 -19.45
N ALA A 4 9.90 -6.01 -18.78
CA ALA A 4 9.13 -6.84 -17.87
C ALA A 4 9.40 -6.41 -16.44
N VAL A 5 8.34 -6.22 -15.67
CA VAL A 5 8.41 -5.95 -14.23
C VAL A 5 7.79 -7.13 -13.50
N ILE A 6 8.52 -7.71 -12.58
CA ILE A 6 8.09 -8.90 -11.85
C ILE A 6 7.71 -8.49 -10.43
N GLY A 7 6.47 -8.74 -10.07
CA GLY A 7 5.91 -8.39 -8.77
C GLY A 7 5.13 -7.10 -8.79
N SER A 8 3.99 -7.08 -8.12
CA SER A 8 3.09 -5.92 -8.07
C SER A 8 2.92 -5.35 -6.67
N GLY A 9 3.95 -5.46 -5.83
CA GLY A 9 4.06 -4.65 -4.63
C GLY A 9 4.36 -3.20 -4.99
N ILE A 10 4.59 -2.35 -3.99
CA ILE A 10 4.79 -0.92 -4.25
C ILE A 10 5.97 -0.65 -5.19
N SER A 11 7.06 -1.41 -5.06
CA SER A 11 8.22 -1.25 -5.94
C SER A 11 7.90 -1.59 -7.40
N GLY A 12 7.23 -2.73 -7.62
CA GLY A 12 6.86 -3.16 -8.97
C GLY A 12 5.83 -2.25 -9.60
N LEU A 13 4.80 -1.87 -8.86
CA LEU A 13 3.75 -0.99 -9.37
C LEU A 13 4.29 0.40 -9.72
N SER A 14 5.08 1.00 -8.84
CA SER A 14 5.64 2.32 -9.09
C SER A 14 6.64 2.30 -10.26
N SER A 15 7.49 1.28 -10.30
CA SER A 15 8.44 1.12 -11.41
C SER A 15 7.71 0.95 -12.73
N ALA A 16 6.70 0.08 -12.78
CA ALA A 16 5.91 -0.12 -13.99
C ALA A 16 5.21 1.16 -14.43
N TYR A 17 4.64 1.90 -13.48
CA TYR A 17 3.96 3.15 -13.78
C TYR A 17 4.89 4.17 -14.43
N PHE A 18 6.04 4.44 -13.82
CA PHE A 18 6.97 5.45 -14.34
C PHE A 18 7.63 4.99 -15.63
N LEU A 19 7.99 3.71 -15.74
CA LEU A 19 8.59 3.19 -16.97
C LEU A 19 7.60 3.16 -18.13
N SER A 20 6.32 2.95 -17.85
CA SER A 20 5.29 2.90 -18.90
C SER A 20 5.07 4.23 -19.60
N LYS A 21 5.53 5.33 -19.01
CA LYS A 21 5.48 6.65 -19.66
C LYS A 21 6.39 6.73 -20.89
N LYS A 22 7.42 5.89 -20.96
CA LYS A 22 8.42 5.93 -22.02
C LYS A 22 8.59 4.60 -22.76
N TYR A 23 8.27 3.49 -22.09
CA TYR A 23 8.49 2.14 -22.63
C TYR A 23 7.22 1.33 -22.56
N LYS A 24 7.17 0.26 -23.33
CA LYS A 24 6.11 -0.74 -23.18
C LYS A 24 6.47 -1.66 -22.03
N VAL A 25 5.61 -1.74 -21.03
CA VAL A 25 5.86 -2.48 -19.79
C VAL A 25 4.83 -3.60 -19.64
N ASP A 26 5.31 -4.81 -19.38
CA ASP A 26 4.48 -5.94 -18.95
C ASP A 26 4.74 -6.18 -17.47
N LEU A 27 3.69 -6.17 -16.66
CA LEU A 27 3.75 -6.43 -15.23
C LEU A 27 3.25 -7.83 -14.94
N TYR A 28 4.07 -8.62 -14.24
CA TYR A 28 3.75 -10.00 -13.89
C TYR A 28 3.57 -10.15 -12.39
N GLU A 29 2.48 -10.78 -11.99
CA GLU A 29 2.17 -11.07 -10.60
C GLU A 29 1.78 -12.54 -10.45
N LYS A 30 2.42 -13.26 -9.52
CA LYS A 30 2.11 -14.68 -9.30
C LYS A 30 0.86 -14.92 -8.45
N GLU A 31 0.47 -13.94 -7.64
CA GLU A 31 -0.73 -14.05 -6.80
C GLU A 31 -1.97 -13.60 -7.59
N ASP A 32 -3.14 -13.84 -7.03
CA ASP A 32 -4.41 -13.47 -7.65
C ASP A 32 -4.83 -12.02 -7.39
N HIS A 33 -3.97 -11.24 -6.74
CA HIS A 33 -4.22 -9.83 -6.46
C HIS A 33 -2.95 -9.01 -6.60
N PHE A 34 -3.11 -7.72 -6.88
CA PHE A 34 -2.02 -6.77 -6.94
C PHE A 34 -1.81 -6.10 -5.58
N GLY A 35 -0.65 -5.50 -5.40
CA GLY A 35 -0.37 -4.65 -4.24
C GLY A 35 0.61 -5.22 -3.24
N GLY A 36 0.86 -6.53 -3.25
CA GLY A 36 1.79 -7.16 -2.31
C GLY A 36 1.34 -7.00 -0.87
N HIS A 37 2.16 -6.34 -0.04
CA HIS A 37 1.83 -6.06 1.35
C HIS A 37 0.75 -4.97 1.51
N SER A 38 0.47 -4.21 0.48
CA SER A 38 -0.65 -3.27 0.46
C SER A 38 -1.86 -4.01 -0.05
N PHE A 39 -2.78 -4.33 0.85
CA PHE A 39 -3.91 -5.19 0.52
C PHE A 39 -5.17 -4.71 1.23
N THR A 40 -6.24 -4.57 0.46
CA THR A 40 -7.56 -4.22 0.99
C THR A 40 -8.48 -5.42 0.85
N TYR A 41 -9.02 -5.89 1.96
CA TYR A 41 -9.96 -7.00 1.99
C TYR A 41 -11.38 -6.46 2.07
N GLU A 42 -12.27 -6.91 1.18
CA GLU A 42 -13.65 -6.49 1.18
C GLU A 42 -14.50 -7.46 1.97
N ILE A 43 -15.20 -6.94 2.99
CA ILE A 43 -16.13 -7.72 3.82
C ILE A 43 -17.55 -7.32 3.44
N LYS A 44 -18.38 -8.34 3.15
CA LYS A 44 -19.80 -8.12 2.93
C LYS A 44 -20.55 -8.19 4.25
N GLU A 45 -21.26 -7.11 4.57
CA GLU A 45 -22.08 -7.03 5.76
C GLU A 45 -23.38 -6.30 5.42
N ASP A 46 -24.52 -6.95 5.60
CA ASP A 46 -25.87 -6.39 5.40
C ASP A 46 -26.01 -5.60 4.08
N ASP A 47 -25.67 -6.22 2.95
CA ASP A 47 -25.70 -5.62 1.61
C ASP A 47 -24.70 -4.48 1.40
N LYS A 48 -23.80 -4.27 2.35
CA LYS A 48 -22.71 -3.30 2.23
C LYS A 48 -21.39 -4.02 2.07
N ILE A 49 -20.51 -3.42 1.26
CA ILE A 49 -19.13 -3.86 1.16
C ILE A 49 -18.28 -2.91 1.99
N VAL A 50 -17.60 -3.45 3.00
CA VAL A 50 -16.73 -2.68 3.87
C VAL A 50 -15.28 -3.02 3.51
N PRO A 51 -14.52 -2.07 2.97
CA PRO A 51 -13.10 -2.30 2.70
C PRO A 51 -12.30 -2.21 4.00
N VAL A 52 -11.39 -3.16 4.20
CA VAL A 52 -10.50 -3.20 5.36
C VAL A 52 -9.06 -3.31 4.85
N ASP A 53 -8.25 -2.32 5.19
CA ASP A 53 -6.85 -2.32 4.80
C ASP A 53 -6.05 -3.24 5.71
N LEU A 54 -5.26 -4.09 5.10
CA LEU A 54 -4.39 -5.04 5.77
C LEU A 54 -2.94 -4.80 5.33
N GLY A 55 -2.01 -5.19 6.18
CA GLY A 55 -0.59 -5.04 5.87
C GLY A 55 -0.11 -3.61 6.10
N PHE A 56 0.31 -2.94 5.03
CA PHE A 56 0.78 -1.56 5.12
C PHE A 56 -0.41 -0.60 5.12
N ILE A 57 -0.66 0.03 6.25
CA ILE A 57 -1.85 0.87 6.43
C ILE A 57 -1.54 2.29 6.92
N VAL A 58 -0.32 2.56 7.37
CA VAL A 58 0.04 3.87 7.94
C VAL A 58 1.37 4.34 7.38
N PHE A 59 1.42 5.62 7.03
CA PHE A 59 2.64 6.29 6.60
C PHE A 59 2.62 7.73 7.10
N ASN A 60 3.73 8.46 6.93
CA ASN A 60 3.77 9.88 7.26
C ASN A 60 4.47 10.67 6.15
N GLU A 61 4.26 11.97 6.14
CA GLU A 61 4.76 12.82 5.07
C GLU A 61 6.27 13.14 5.19
N VAL A 62 6.86 12.91 6.34
CA VAL A 62 8.26 13.25 6.60
C VAL A 62 9.20 12.14 6.14
N THR A 63 8.89 10.90 6.51
CA THR A 63 9.77 9.76 6.21
C THR A 63 9.40 9.02 4.93
N TYR A 64 8.26 9.36 4.31
CA TYR A 64 7.79 8.74 3.07
C TYR A 64 7.54 9.79 1.97
N PRO A 65 8.51 10.66 1.65
CA PRO A 65 8.26 11.73 0.68
C PRO A 65 7.97 11.22 -0.73
N ASN A 66 8.62 10.14 -1.14
CA ASN A 66 8.40 9.58 -2.47
C ASN A 66 7.02 8.93 -2.59
N LEU A 67 6.55 8.27 -1.52
CA LEU A 67 5.22 7.69 -1.49
C LEU A 67 4.15 8.77 -1.55
N VAL A 68 4.32 9.85 -0.81
CA VAL A 68 3.41 10.99 -0.83
C VAL A 68 3.36 11.62 -2.23
N ASN A 69 4.51 11.82 -2.86
CA ASN A 69 4.58 12.36 -4.20
C ASN A 69 3.88 11.44 -5.21
N PHE A 70 4.06 10.13 -5.07
CA PHE A 70 3.41 9.16 -5.94
C PHE A 70 1.89 9.18 -5.76
N PHE A 71 1.40 9.23 -4.53
CA PHE A 71 -0.04 9.34 -4.26
C PHE A 71 -0.62 10.64 -4.82
N ASN A 72 0.10 11.75 -4.69
CA ASN A 72 -0.35 13.02 -5.25
C ASN A 72 -0.42 12.98 -6.78
N GLU A 73 0.55 12.35 -7.42
CA GLU A 73 0.55 12.21 -8.88
C GLU A 73 -0.62 11.35 -9.36
N LEU A 74 -0.93 10.26 -8.65
CA LEU A 74 -2.05 9.37 -8.96
C LEU A 74 -3.38 9.86 -8.43
N LYS A 75 -3.39 10.94 -7.65
CA LYS A 75 -4.58 11.48 -6.98
C LYS A 75 -5.23 10.45 -6.04
N VAL A 76 -4.41 9.69 -5.32
CA VAL A 76 -4.86 8.74 -4.33
C VAL A 76 -5.20 9.50 -3.04
N PRO A 77 -6.44 9.40 -2.54
CA PRO A 77 -6.80 10.07 -1.29
C PRO A 77 -6.20 9.33 -0.09
N TYR A 78 -5.81 10.09 0.93
CA TYR A 78 -5.43 9.55 2.22
C TYR A 78 -5.87 10.53 3.31
N GLU A 79 -6.01 10.03 4.52
CA GLU A 79 -6.51 10.84 5.63
C GLU A 79 -5.62 10.66 6.86
N LYS A 80 -5.73 11.63 7.78
CA LYS A 80 -4.98 11.58 9.03
C LYS A 80 -5.53 10.48 9.92
N SER A 81 -4.61 9.71 10.51
CA SER A 81 -4.95 8.69 11.48
C SER A 81 -4.22 8.95 12.78
N ASP A 82 -4.72 8.37 13.85
CA ASP A 82 -4.09 8.43 15.17
C ASP A 82 -3.81 7.01 15.59
N MET A 83 -2.53 6.66 15.65
CA MET A 83 -2.10 5.31 15.96
C MET A 83 -1.31 5.29 17.25
N SER A 84 -1.68 4.39 18.16
CA SER A 84 -0.94 4.14 19.37
C SER A 84 -0.36 2.75 19.40
N PHE A 85 0.64 2.55 20.21
CA PHE A 85 1.34 1.30 20.38
C PHE A 85 1.47 0.98 21.86
N SER A 86 1.20 -0.26 22.23
CA SER A 86 1.37 -0.69 23.61
C SER A 86 2.04 -2.06 23.67
N VAL A 87 2.80 -2.27 24.75
CA VAL A 87 3.47 -3.54 25.02
C VAL A 87 3.13 -3.97 26.44
N SER A 88 2.70 -5.21 26.60
CA SER A 88 2.44 -5.81 27.91
C SER A 88 3.45 -6.92 28.15
N ILE A 89 4.24 -6.80 29.20
CA ILE A 89 5.22 -7.80 29.60
C ILE A 89 4.89 -8.21 31.04
N LYS A 90 4.39 -9.44 31.21
CA LYS A 90 3.95 -9.99 32.51
C LYS A 90 3.01 -9.01 33.23
N LEU A 91 3.50 -8.28 34.23
CA LEU A 91 2.69 -7.36 35.03
C LEU A 91 2.86 -5.89 34.62
N SER A 92 3.59 -5.62 33.54
CA SER A 92 3.83 -4.26 33.05
C SER A 92 3.11 -4.01 31.74
N LEU A 93 2.52 -2.83 31.62
CA LEU A 93 1.96 -2.36 30.36
C LEU A 93 2.63 -1.03 30.03
N ILE A 94 3.20 -0.94 28.82
CA ILE A 94 3.80 0.28 28.29
C ILE A 94 2.97 0.74 27.11
N HIS A 95 2.50 1.98 27.15
CA HIS A 95 1.73 2.60 26.08
C HIS A 95 2.53 3.75 25.49
N ILE A 96 2.69 3.74 24.18
CA ILE A 96 3.45 4.75 23.44
C ILE A 96 2.55 5.44 22.42
#